data_20eccfa5df46a9b55a56996c067dcaf6
#
_entry.id   20eccfa5df46a9b55a56996c067dcaf6
#
_cell.length_a   1.000
_cell.length_b   1.000
_cell.length_c   1.000
_cell.angle_alpha   90.00
_cell.angle_beta   90.00
_cell.angle_gamma   90.00
#
_symmetry.space_group_name_H-M   'P 1'
#
loop_
_entity.id
_entity.type
_entity.pdbx_description
1 polymer ?
#
loop_
_entity_poly.entity_id
_entity_poly.type
_entity_poly.pdbx_seq_one_letter_code
_entity_poly.pdbx_strand_id
1 'polypeptide(L)'
;MDFCIGTVVFILIGFGLFLGENMLFGFLGKPNWQIFTDYANFDWSGFVFNLVFCATTATIVSGAMAERTKFLSYCVYSAVISAVIYPIEAHWTWGGGWLAQLGFHDFAGSNCIHMVGGICALIGATMVGPRIGKFTKNADGSIKVNAFPGHNIPIGALGVFILWLGWYGFNGAAATSVPQLGSIFVATTIAPALATVTCMIFTWIKFGKPDVSMCLNASLAGLVAITAPCDVADALGASIIGIVAGLLVVFGVWFLDNKLHVDDPVGAVAVHCFNGIWGTIAVGLFASPSVPGYSLANKAGEQISGLFYGGGLECLGLQLLGMVCTIAWTVVTITILFFLIKKIFGLRVSAEEEIIGLDKLEHGLDSGYAGFMTPYSTEEIAEAAEAGVAIPMHEAVPVVAPATTPSSKDAAVHKVVIITRQNKFNALKAAMNSIGVTGMTVINVMGCGMQKGASEYYRGVPVEINLLPKIKVEIVVSKVPVATV
;
A
#
# COMPACT_ATOMS: atom_id res chain seq x y z
N MET A 1 -10.46 -10.24 -2.29
CA MET A 1 -11.92 -10.12 -2.09
C MET A 1 -12.52 -9.01 -2.93
N ASP A 2 -11.94 -7.78 -3.01
CA ASP A 2 -12.48 -6.67 -3.81
C ASP A 2 -12.79 -7.06 -5.25
N PHE A 3 -11.88 -7.79 -5.92
CA PHE A 3 -12.11 -8.28 -7.27
C PHE A 3 -13.36 -9.17 -7.37
N CYS A 4 -13.56 -10.09 -6.43
CA CYS A 4 -14.72 -11.00 -6.46
C CYS A 4 -16.03 -10.27 -6.16
N ILE A 5 -16.04 -9.41 -5.13
CA ILE A 5 -17.21 -8.60 -4.77
C ILE A 5 -17.51 -7.62 -5.91
N GLY A 6 -16.49 -6.91 -6.39
CA GLY A 6 -16.60 -6.00 -7.52
C GLY A 6 -17.19 -6.67 -8.76
N THR A 7 -16.70 -7.86 -9.12
CA THR A 7 -17.23 -8.63 -10.25
C THR A 7 -18.74 -8.85 -10.15
N VAL A 8 -19.20 -9.34 -8.99
CA VAL A 8 -20.62 -9.64 -8.79
C VAL A 8 -21.49 -8.39 -8.93
N VAL A 9 -21.13 -7.31 -8.24
CA VAL A 9 -21.96 -6.09 -8.26
C VAL A 9 -21.81 -5.32 -9.56
N PHE A 10 -20.66 -5.39 -10.21
CA PHE A 10 -20.42 -4.76 -11.50
C PHE A 10 -21.23 -5.43 -12.62
N ILE A 11 -21.32 -6.76 -12.65
CA ILE A 11 -22.20 -7.50 -13.57
C ILE A 11 -23.65 -7.08 -13.40
N LEU A 12 -24.11 -6.97 -12.15
CA LEU A 12 -25.52 -6.75 -11.85
C LEU A 12 -25.96 -5.30 -12.03
N ILE A 13 -25.08 -4.33 -11.71
CA ILE A 13 -25.44 -2.91 -11.62
C ILE A 13 -24.40 -2.03 -12.30
N GLY A 14 -23.12 -2.16 -11.92
CA GLY A 14 -22.07 -1.21 -12.25
C GLY A 14 -21.82 -1.08 -13.75
N PHE A 15 -21.79 -2.18 -14.49
CA PHE A 15 -21.51 -2.17 -15.92
C PHE A 15 -22.53 -1.32 -16.70
N GLY A 16 -23.84 -1.47 -16.42
CA GLY A 16 -24.87 -0.69 -17.05
C GLY A 16 -24.78 0.80 -16.71
N LEU A 17 -24.53 1.13 -15.44
CA LEU A 17 -24.35 2.53 -15.02
C LEU A 17 -23.12 3.18 -15.64
N PHE A 18 -22.08 2.39 -15.96
CA PHE A 18 -20.84 2.87 -16.54
C PHE A 18 -20.90 2.95 -18.08
N LEU A 19 -21.24 1.85 -18.78
CA LEU A 19 -21.12 1.74 -20.24
C LEU A 19 -22.48 1.66 -20.96
N GLY A 20 -23.58 1.84 -20.23
CA GLY A 20 -24.90 1.93 -20.83
C GLY A 20 -25.13 3.24 -21.60
N GLU A 21 -26.19 3.28 -22.39
CA GLU A 21 -26.65 4.49 -23.10
C GLU A 21 -26.74 5.70 -22.16
N ASN A 22 -26.33 6.87 -22.62
CA ASN A 22 -26.38 8.11 -21.85
C ASN A 22 -27.76 8.40 -21.29
N MET A 23 -27.85 8.62 -19.99
CA MET A 23 -29.04 9.13 -19.29
C MET A 23 -28.68 10.41 -18.54
N LEU A 24 -29.71 11.22 -18.24
CA LEU A 24 -29.58 12.45 -17.46
C LEU A 24 -28.45 13.37 -17.97
N PHE A 25 -28.46 13.63 -19.29
CA PHE A 25 -27.45 14.49 -19.94
C PHE A 25 -26.01 13.97 -19.83
N GLY A 26 -25.83 12.64 -19.82
CA GLY A 26 -24.51 12.01 -19.68
C GLY A 26 -23.99 11.93 -18.25
N PHE A 27 -24.86 12.05 -17.24
CA PHE A 27 -24.49 11.91 -15.85
C PHE A 27 -24.32 10.44 -15.44
N LEU A 28 -25.09 9.52 -16.04
CA LEU A 28 -24.96 8.08 -15.82
C LEU A 28 -25.40 7.29 -17.05
N GLY A 29 -24.93 6.04 -17.13
CA GLY A 29 -25.40 5.08 -18.14
C GLY A 29 -26.73 4.43 -17.75
N LYS A 30 -27.47 4.01 -18.74
CA LYS A 30 -28.72 3.27 -18.56
C LYS A 30 -28.40 1.85 -18.06
N PRO A 31 -28.97 1.42 -16.93
CA PRO A 31 -28.82 0.05 -16.49
C PRO A 31 -29.20 -0.94 -17.58
N ASN A 32 -28.35 -1.93 -17.82
CA ASN A 32 -28.62 -3.00 -18.78
C ASN A 32 -28.09 -4.33 -18.27
N TRP A 33 -28.61 -5.40 -18.81
CA TRP A 33 -28.22 -6.76 -18.48
C TRP A 33 -27.88 -7.57 -19.73
N GLN A 34 -27.35 -6.93 -20.75
CA GLN A 34 -27.01 -7.54 -22.05
C GLN A 34 -26.16 -8.79 -21.92
N ILE A 35 -25.25 -8.84 -20.94
CA ILE A 35 -24.45 -10.04 -20.63
C ILE A 35 -25.33 -11.30 -20.40
N PHE A 36 -26.58 -11.14 -19.93
CA PHE A 36 -27.49 -12.25 -19.69
C PHE A 36 -28.53 -12.41 -20.78
N THR A 37 -28.86 -11.32 -21.51
CA THR A 37 -29.96 -11.31 -22.46
C THR A 37 -29.54 -11.42 -23.92
N ASP A 38 -28.29 -11.03 -24.23
CA ASP A 38 -27.72 -11.11 -25.59
C ASP A 38 -26.20 -11.38 -25.53
N TYR A 39 -25.86 -12.54 -24.99
CA TYR A 39 -24.45 -12.92 -24.75
C TYR A 39 -23.63 -12.98 -26.03
N ALA A 40 -24.23 -13.35 -27.17
CA ALA A 40 -23.52 -13.50 -28.44
C ALA A 40 -22.99 -12.16 -29.00
N ASN A 41 -23.69 -11.06 -28.72
CA ASN A 41 -23.34 -9.71 -29.19
C ASN A 41 -22.78 -8.82 -28.08
N PHE A 42 -22.52 -9.38 -26.89
CA PHE A 42 -21.98 -8.64 -25.74
C PHE A 42 -20.50 -8.28 -25.95
N ASP A 43 -20.09 -7.09 -25.54
CA ASP A 43 -18.69 -6.68 -25.54
C ASP A 43 -17.92 -7.28 -24.35
N TRP A 44 -17.45 -8.52 -24.51
CA TRP A 44 -16.77 -9.25 -23.44
C TRP A 44 -15.41 -8.66 -23.08
N SER A 45 -14.64 -8.20 -24.07
CA SER A 45 -13.34 -7.59 -23.85
C SER A 45 -13.46 -6.26 -23.11
N GLY A 46 -14.36 -5.40 -23.54
CA GLY A 46 -14.67 -4.16 -22.84
C GLY A 46 -15.19 -4.39 -21.44
N PHE A 47 -16.02 -5.42 -21.22
CA PHE A 47 -16.49 -5.78 -19.89
C PHE A 47 -15.34 -6.14 -18.95
N VAL A 48 -14.45 -7.07 -19.33
CA VAL A 48 -13.34 -7.52 -18.47
C VAL A 48 -12.36 -6.39 -18.23
N PHE A 49 -12.03 -5.60 -19.25
CA PHE A 49 -11.14 -4.46 -19.12
C PHE A 49 -11.66 -3.42 -18.11
N ASN A 50 -12.94 -3.06 -18.20
CA ASN A 50 -13.52 -2.07 -17.29
C ASN A 50 -13.84 -2.64 -15.89
N LEU A 51 -14.09 -3.95 -15.78
CA LEU A 51 -14.22 -4.63 -14.50
C LEU A 51 -12.95 -4.54 -13.65
N VAL A 52 -11.77 -4.76 -14.24
CA VAL A 52 -10.51 -4.71 -13.49
C VAL A 52 -10.21 -3.28 -13.00
N PHE A 53 -10.61 -2.26 -13.73
CA PHE A 53 -10.52 -0.86 -13.29
C PHE A 53 -11.43 -0.56 -12.11
N CYS A 54 -12.69 -1.01 -12.19
CA CYS A 54 -13.64 -0.91 -11.09
C CYS A 54 -13.11 -1.57 -9.80
N ALA A 55 -12.65 -2.81 -9.91
CA ALA A 55 -12.09 -3.55 -8.78
C ALA A 55 -10.84 -2.88 -8.21
N THR A 56 -9.98 -2.29 -9.06
CA THR A 56 -8.80 -1.56 -8.62
C THR A 56 -9.17 -0.34 -7.78
N THR A 57 -10.19 0.43 -8.17
CA THR A 57 -10.65 1.59 -7.39
C THR A 57 -11.07 1.20 -5.98
N ALA A 58 -11.82 0.11 -5.81
CA ALA A 58 -12.23 -0.39 -4.51
C ALA A 58 -11.04 -0.94 -3.69
N THR A 59 -10.10 -1.66 -4.34
CA THR A 59 -8.93 -2.26 -3.69
C THR A 59 -8.00 -1.23 -3.06
N ILE A 60 -7.83 -0.05 -3.67
CA ILE A 60 -6.98 1.03 -3.13
C ILE A 60 -7.38 1.39 -1.69
N VAL A 61 -8.67 1.37 -1.39
CA VAL A 61 -9.21 1.75 -0.07
C VAL A 61 -8.77 0.80 1.03
N SER A 62 -8.71 -0.50 0.73
CA SER A 62 -8.44 -1.54 1.72
C SER A 62 -7.07 -1.36 2.40
N GLY A 63 -6.06 -0.95 1.64
CA GLY A 63 -4.71 -0.72 2.16
C GLY A 63 -4.63 0.39 3.20
N ALA A 64 -5.35 1.50 2.98
CA ALA A 64 -5.37 2.63 3.91
C ALA A 64 -6.16 2.34 5.20
N MET A 65 -7.05 1.37 5.18
CA MET A 65 -7.91 0.99 6.30
C MET A 65 -7.50 -0.33 6.97
N ALA A 66 -6.41 -0.94 6.53
CA ALA A 66 -5.93 -2.23 7.00
C ALA A 66 -5.70 -2.27 8.52
N GLU A 67 -5.76 -3.49 9.08
CA GLU A 67 -5.47 -3.86 10.47
C GLU A 67 -6.46 -3.38 11.54
N ARG A 68 -7.47 -2.56 11.20
CA ARG A 68 -8.44 -2.05 12.19
C ARG A 68 -9.88 -1.93 11.66
N THR A 69 -10.16 -2.31 10.41
CA THR A 69 -11.51 -2.21 9.83
C THR A 69 -12.23 -3.55 9.91
N LYS A 70 -13.50 -3.54 10.31
CA LYS A 70 -14.36 -4.73 10.31
C LYS A 70 -14.51 -5.30 8.91
N PHE A 71 -14.37 -6.61 8.76
CA PHE A 71 -14.45 -7.29 7.45
C PHE A 71 -15.82 -7.08 6.77
N LEU A 72 -16.91 -7.12 7.52
CA LEU A 72 -18.24 -6.82 6.97
C LEU A 72 -18.29 -5.40 6.37
N SER A 73 -17.73 -4.41 7.07
CA SER A 73 -17.69 -3.02 6.59
C SER A 73 -16.85 -2.87 5.33
N TYR A 74 -15.74 -3.61 5.24
CA TYR A 74 -14.93 -3.74 4.04
C TYR A 74 -15.75 -4.31 2.87
N CYS A 75 -16.49 -5.41 3.07
CA CYS A 75 -17.33 -5.99 2.02
C CYS A 75 -18.39 -5.00 1.51
N VAL A 76 -19.04 -4.26 2.42
CA VAL A 76 -20.09 -3.29 2.07
C VAL A 76 -19.53 -2.12 1.27
N TYR A 77 -18.42 -1.49 1.71
CA TYR A 77 -17.90 -0.35 0.95
C TYR A 77 -17.34 -0.78 -0.40
N SER A 78 -16.68 -1.93 -0.49
CA SER A 78 -16.19 -2.49 -1.75
C SER A 78 -17.34 -2.71 -2.75
N ALA A 79 -18.44 -3.28 -2.27
CA ALA A 79 -19.63 -3.48 -3.08
C ALA A 79 -20.25 -2.16 -3.59
N VAL A 80 -20.41 -1.16 -2.71
CA VAL A 80 -21.05 0.11 -3.11
C VAL A 80 -20.16 0.96 -4.00
N ILE A 81 -18.84 0.99 -3.74
CA ILE A 81 -17.90 1.67 -4.65
C ILE A 81 -17.99 1.06 -6.04
N SER A 82 -17.97 -0.27 -6.14
CA SER A 82 -17.99 -0.99 -7.43
C SER A 82 -19.35 -0.98 -8.14
N ALA A 83 -20.45 -0.84 -7.39
CA ALA A 83 -21.80 -0.83 -7.97
C ALA A 83 -22.23 0.57 -8.44
N VAL A 84 -21.82 1.64 -7.72
CA VAL A 84 -22.42 2.97 -7.88
C VAL A 84 -21.41 4.09 -7.97
N ILE A 85 -20.48 4.22 -6.98
CA ILE A 85 -19.64 5.41 -6.87
C ILE A 85 -18.72 5.54 -8.08
N TYR A 86 -17.92 4.49 -8.33
CA TYR A 86 -17.02 4.43 -9.47
C TYR A 86 -17.76 4.39 -10.81
N PRO A 87 -18.76 3.52 -11.05
CA PRO A 87 -19.39 3.43 -12.37
C PRO A 87 -20.02 4.74 -12.86
N ILE A 88 -20.61 5.53 -11.98
CA ILE A 88 -21.24 6.80 -12.36
C ILE A 88 -20.19 7.83 -12.78
N GLU A 89 -19.11 8.01 -12.02
CA GLU A 89 -18.10 8.99 -12.39
C GLU A 89 -17.25 8.54 -13.58
N ALA A 90 -16.98 7.24 -13.70
CA ALA A 90 -16.29 6.66 -14.85
C ALA A 90 -17.09 6.81 -16.15
N HIS A 91 -18.44 6.78 -16.06
CA HIS A 91 -19.33 7.08 -17.19
C HIS A 91 -19.08 8.48 -17.75
N TRP A 92 -18.81 9.47 -16.90
CA TRP A 92 -18.55 10.83 -17.36
C TRP A 92 -17.38 10.93 -18.32
N THR A 93 -16.36 10.09 -18.12
CA THR A 93 -15.11 10.10 -18.89
C THR A 93 -15.09 9.05 -20.00
N TRP A 94 -15.45 7.81 -19.70
CA TRP A 94 -15.29 6.68 -20.65
C TRP A 94 -16.59 6.11 -21.17
N GLY A 95 -17.73 6.37 -20.49
CA GLY A 95 -19.06 5.96 -20.94
C GLY A 95 -19.69 6.90 -21.96
N GLY A 96 -18.95 7.86 -22.51
CA GLY A 96 -19.48 8.89 -23.41
C GLY A 96 -20.27 9.98 -22.69
N GLY A 97 -20.09 10.12 -21.36
CA GLY A 97 -20.77 11.08 -20.52
C GLY A 97 -20.33 12.54 -20.75
N TRP A 98 -20.79 13.42 -19.91
CA TRP A 98 -20.67 14.86 -20.12
C TRP A 98 -19.24 15.40 -20.10
N LEU A 99 -18.32 14.79 -19.33
CA LEU A 99 -16.89 15.20 -19.35
C LEU A 99 -16.20 14.81 -20.66
N ALA A 100 -16.44 13.60 -21.16
CA ALA A 100 -15.95 13.17 -22.47
C ALA A 100 -16.42 14.12 -23.58
N GLN A 101 -17.69 14.53 -23.54
CA GLN A 101 -18.25 15.46 -24.52
C GLN A 101 -17.65 16.88 -24.47
N LEU A 102 -17.03 17.24 -23.34
CA LEU A 102 -16.28 18.50 -23.21
C LEU A 102 -14.83 18.41 -23.71
N GLY A 103 -14.28 17.19 -23.82
CA GLY A 103 -12.87 16.95 -24.19
C GLY A 103 -11.96 16.69 -22.98
N PHE A 104 -12.52 16.36 -21.81
CA PHE A 104 -11.73 15.85 -20.69
C PHE A 104 -11.05 14.53 -21.06
N HIS A 105 -9.79 14.37 -20.68
CA HIS A 105 -8.99 13.22 -21.04
C HIS A 105 -8.40 12.53 -19.82
N ASP A 106 -8.62 11.23 -19.73
CA ASP A 106 -7.95 10.31 -18.81
C ASP A 106 -7.83 8.96 -19.53
N PHE A 107 -6.63 8.63 -20.03
CA PHE A 107 -6.49 7.45 -20.88
C PHE A 107 -6.76 6.15 -20.16
N ALA A 108 -6.15 5.98 -18.98
CA ALA A 108 -6.25 4.72 -18.25
C ALA A 108 -6.51 4.88 -16.73
N GLY A 109 -6.82 6.09 -16.21
CA GLY A 109 -7.43 6.22 -14.90
C GLY A 109 -6.63 6.89 -13.79
N SER A 110 -5.71 7.83 -14.06
CA SER A 110 -5.14 8.65 -12.96
C SER A 110 -6.25 9.36 -12.18
N ASN A 111 -7.27 9.90 -12.88
CA ASN A 111 -8.43 10.54 -12.28
C ASN A 111 -9.47 9.51 -11.82
N CYS A 112 -10.04 8.77 -12.77
CA CYS A 112 -11.22 7.93 -12.54
C CYS A 112 -10.94 6.75 -11.60
N ILE A 113 -9.73 6.22 -11.55
CA ILE A 113 -9.39 5.06 -10.72
C ILE A 113 -8.59 5.48 -9.50
N HIS A 114 -7.42 6.07 -9.74
CA HIS A 114 -6.44 6.28 -8.69
C HIS A 114 -6.79 7.44 -7.78
N MET A 115 -7.17 8.58 -8.32
CA MET A 115 -7.60 9.72 -7.52
C MET A 115 -8.88 9.36 -6.74
N VAL A 116 -9.86 8.75 -7.39
CA VAL A 116 -11.13 8.32 -6.75
C VAL A 116 -10.85 7.32 -5.62
N GLY A 117 -10.13 6.23 -5.89
CA GLY A 117 -9.76 5.25 -4.88
C GLY A 117 -8.94 5.85 -3.75
N GLY A 118 -8.01 6.76 -4.07
CA GLY A 118 -7.17 7.47 -3.10
C GLY A 118 -7.94 8.44 -2.21
N ILE A 119 -8.97 9.12 -2.73
CA ILE A 119 -9.88 9.96 -1.93
C ILE A 119 -10.74 9.09 -1.01
N CYS A 120 -11.28 7.98 -1.54
CA CYS A 120 -12.01 7.02 -0.73
C CYS A 120 -11.13 6.48 0.42
N ALA A 121 -9.87 6.18 0.14
CA ALA A 121 -8.86 5.75 1.11
C ALA A 121 -8.60 6.81 2.18
N LEU A 122 -8.43 8.07 1.80
CA LEU A 122 -8.20 9.18 2.72
C LEU A 122 -9.37 9.37 3.69
N ILE A 123 -10.59 9.40 3.17
CA ILE A 123 -11.80 9.57 3.98
C ILE A 123 -12.02 8.35 4.87
N GLY A 124 -11.84 7.14 4.32
CA GLY A 124 -11.96 5.90 5.08
C GLY A 124 -10.95 5.82 6.23
N ALA A 125 -9.66 6.08 5.97
CA ALA A 125 -8.61 6.11 7.00
C ALA A 125 -8.88 7.15 8.09
N THR A 126 -9.38 8.33 7.70
CA THR A 126 -9.77 9.40 8.65
C THR A 126 -10.95 8.96 9.53
N MET A 127 -11.98 8.34 8.96
CA MET A 127 -13.20 7.97 9.69
C MET A 127 -13.04 6.73 10.58
N VAL A 128 -12.17 5.78 10.19
CA VAL A 128 -11.83 4.62 11.04
C VAL A 128 -10.85 5.00 12.15
N GLY A 129 -10.03 6.04 11.95
CA GLY A 129 -9.01 6.51 12.87
C GLY A 129 -7.69 5.75 12.75
N PRO A 130 -6.63 6.22 13.45
CA PRO A 130 -5.31 5.60 13.39
C PRO A 130 -5.27 4.27 14.16
N ARG A 131 -4.35 3.38 13.78
CA ARG A 131 -4.03 2.16 14.53
C ARG A 131 -3.58 2.50 15.94
N ILE A 132 -3.85 1.61 16.89
CA ILE A 132 -3.42 1.75 18.28
C ILE A 132 -1.90 1.92 18.34
N GLY A 133 -1.45 3.00 18.98
CA GLY A 133 -0.02 3.30 19.11
C GLY A 133 0.62 4.02 17.92
N LYS A 134 -0.06 4.25 16.78
CA LYS A 134 0.52 4.99 15.65
C LYS A 134 0.90 6.41 16.02
N PHE A 135 0.07 7.10 16.76
CA PHE A 135 0.30 8.46 17.25
C PHE A 135 0.23 8.47 18.78
N THR A 136 1.31 8.93 19.42
CA THR A 136 1.40 9.06 20.87
C THR A 136 1.72 10.49 21.25
N LYS A 137 1.32 10.92 22.47
CA LYS A 137 1.65 12.23 22.98
C LYS A 137 2.94 12.19 23.80
N ASN A 138 3.87 13.09 23.50
CA ASN A 138 5.03 13.34 24.32
C ASN A 138 4.66 14.10 25.59
N ALA A 139 5.58 14.19 26.55
CA ALA A 139 5.38 14.94 27.81
C ALA A 139 5.14 16.46 27.60
N ASP A 140 5.63 17.02 26.49
CA ASP A 140 5.44 18.42 26.10
C ASP A 140 4.12 18.67 25.33
N GLY A 141 3.30 17.61 25.15
CA GLY A 141 2.03 17.68 24.41
C GLY A 141 2.17 17.54 22.89
N SER A 142 3.37 17.47 22.34
CA SER A 142 3.59 17.21 20.90
C SER A 142 3.19 15.80 20.53
N ILE A 143 2.80 15.59 19.25
CA ILE A 143 2.44 14.27 18.74
C ILE A 143 3.71 13.59 18.20
N LYS A 144 4.01 12.41 18.73
CA LYS A 144 5.04 11.50 18.21
C LYS A 144 4.40 10.55 17.21
N VAL A 145 4.98 10.46 16.02
CA VAL A 145 4.62 9.47 15.01
C VAL A 145 5.49 8.23 15.24
N ASN A 146 4.86 7.08 15.45
CA ASN A 146 5.57 5.82 15.62
C ASN A 146 5.62 5.04 14.32
N ALA A 147 6.77 4.41 14.03
CA ALA A 147 6.94 3.58 12.86
C ALA A 147 6.24 2.22 13.06
N PHE A 148 5.52 1.79 12.01
CA PHE A 148 4.91 0.45 11.91
C PHE A 148 5.46 -0.22 10.65
N PRO A 149 6.65 -0.87 10.74
CA PRO A 149 7.28 -1.51 9.60
C PRO A 149 6.40 -2.63 9.04
N GLY A 150 6.40 -2.77 7.70
CA GLY A 150 5.76 -3.90 7.05
C GLY A 150 6.44 -5.23 7.46
N HIS A 151 5.66 -6.29 7.55
CA HIS A 151 6.12 -7.61 8.02
C HIS A 151 7.05 -8.32 7.02
N ASN A 152 6.96 -8.03 5.70
CA ASN A 152 7.75 -8.71 4.67
C ASN A 152 7.98 -7.81 3.45
N ILE A 153 9.08 -7.07 3.44
CA ILE A 153 9.45 -6.18 2.32
C ILE A 153 9.73 -6.95 1.01
N PRO A 154 10.39 -8.13 1.01
CA PRO A 154 10.56 -8.91 -0.22
C PRO A 154 9.25 -9.30 -0.90
N ILE A 155 8.23 -9.71 -0.16
CA ILE A 155 6.89 -10.00 -0.72
C ILE A 155 6.25 -8.70 -1.26
N GLY A 156 6.41 -7.57 -0.56
CA GLY A 156 5.98 -6.26 -1.06
C GLY A 156 6.65 -5.88 -2.37
N ALA A 157 7.96 -6.12 -2.49
CA ALA A 157 8.70 -5.90 -3.74
C ALA A 157 8.19 -6.80 -4.88
N LEU A 158 7.95 -8.08 -4.62
CA LEU A 158 7.34 -9.00 -5.59
C LEU A 158 5.98 -8.47 -6.07
N GLY A 159 5.15 -7.96 -5.14
CA GLY A 159 3.87 -7.33 -5.47
C GLY A 159 4.03 -6.15 -6.42
N VAL A 160 5.02 -5.28 -6.21
CA VAL A 160 5.32 -4.15 -7.10
C VAL A 160 5.76 -4.62 -8.48
N PHE A 161 6.60 -5.66 -8.59
CA PHE A 161 6.98 -6.24 -9.88
C PHE A 161 5.78 -6.78 -10.65
N ILE A 162 4.88 -7.49 -9.99
CA ILE A 162 3.65 -8.03 -10.60
C ILE A 162 2.75 -6.87 -11.07
N LEU A 163 2.58 -5.84 -10.24
CA LEU A 163 1.79 -4.66 -10.60
C LEU A 163 2.39 -3.90 -11.78
N TRP A 164 3.71 -3.69 -11.82
CA TRP A 164 4.35 -3.00 -12.95
C TRP A 164 4.22 -3.80 -14.24
N LEU A 165 4.43 -5.11 -14.19
CA LEU A 165 4.18 -5.98 -15.35
C LEU A 165 2.73 -5.85 -15.83
N GLY A 166 1.77 -5.93 -14.92
CA GLY A 166 0.34 -5.76 -15.22
C GLY A 166 0.01 -4.39 -15.79
N TRP A 167 0.78 -3.35 -15.41
CA TRP A 167 0.52 -1.98 -15.85
C TRP A 167 0.76 -1.73 -17.34
N TYR A 168 1.60 -2.53 -17.98
CA TYR A 168 1.70 -2.51 -19.44
C TYR A 168 0.38 -2.90 -20.11
N GLY A 169 -0.30 -3.91 -19.58
CA GLY A 169 -1.68 -4.22 -19.99
C GLY A 169 -2.68 -3.14 -19.57
N PHE A 170 -2.57 -2.64 -18.34
CA PHE A 170 -3.44 -1.60 -17.80
C PHE A 170 -3.46 -0.34 -18.68
N ASN A 171 -2.30 0.19 -19.05
CA ASN A 171 -2.17 1.36 -19.91
C ASN A 171 -2.28 1.02 -21.40
N GLY A 172 -1.79 -0.16 -21.83
CA GLY A 172 -1.67 -0.47 -23.25
C GLY A 172 -2.89 -1.09 -23.91
N ALA A 173 -3.81 -1.68 -23.15
CA ALA A 173 -4.93 -2.44 -23.74
C ALA A 173 -5.92 -1.58 -24.53
N ALA A 174 -5.98 -0.26 -24.27
CA ALA A 174 -6.82 0.67 -25.03
C ALA A 174 -6.11 1.26 -26.27
N ALA A 175 -4.87 0.86 -26.56
CA ALA A 175 -4.13 1.35 -27.75
C ALA A 175 -4.80 0.88 -29.04
N THR A 176 -4.90 1.79 -30.01
CA THR A 176 -5.55 1.54 -31.30
C THR A 176 -4.57 1.19 -32.42
N SER A 177 -3.26 1.31 -32.18
CA SER A 177 -2.21 0.97 -33.14
C SER A 177 -0.93 0.51 -32.44
N VAL A 178 -0.10 -0.26 -33.16
CA VAL A 178 1.21 -0.71 -32.64
C VAL A 178 2.17 0.42 -32.29
N PRO A 179 2.29 1.50 -33.09
CA PRO A 179 3.11 2.67 -32.70
C PRO A 179 2.62 3.34 -31.43
N GLN A 180 1.30 3.52 -31.25
CA GLN A 180 0.72 4.07 -30.01
C GLN A 180 1.01 3.16 -28.82
N LEU A 181 0.81 1.84 -28.95
CA LEU A 181 1.13 0.88 -27.90
C LEU A 181 2.60 0.97 -27.47
N GLY A 182 3.51 1.06 -28.44
CA GLY A 182 4.94 1.23 -28.18
C GLY A 182 5.24 2.52 -27.40
N SER A 183 4.62 3.63 -27.79
CA SER A 183 4.76 4.93 -27.08
C SER A 183 4.23 4.85 -25.65
N ILE A 184 3.06 4.26 -25.44
CA ILE A 184 2.48 4.03 -24.12
C ILE A 184 3.40 3.19 -23.23
N PHE A 185 4.01 2.14 -23.76
CA PHE A 185 4.95 1.30 -23.03
C PHE A 185 6.21 2.08 -22.64
N VAL A 186 6.73 2.93 -23.54
CA VAL A 186 7.88 3.80 -23.23
C VAL A 186 7.55 4.76 -22.09
N ALA A 187 6.42 5.46 -22.16
CA ALA A 187 5.97 6.37 -21.10
C ALA A 187 5.75 5.64 -19.77
N THR A 188 5.10 4.45 -19.80
CA THR A 188 4.85 3.58 -18.66
C THR A 188 6.14 3.00 -18.05
N THR A 189 7.24 2.97 -18.80
CA THR A 189 8.56 2.57 -18.29
C THR A 189 9.34 3.73 -17.71
N ILE A 190 9.37 4.88 -18.40
CA ILE A 190 10.19 6.04 -18.02
C ILE A 190 9.70 6.65 -16.70
N ALA A 191 8.41 6.92 -16.56
CA ALA A 191 7.89 7.64 -15.42
C ALA A 191 8.12 6.91 -14.08
N PRO A 192 7.76 5.62 -13.92
CA PRO A 192 7.99 4.92 -12.66
C PRO A 192 9.48 4.67 -12.38
N ALA A 193 10.32 4.47 -13.41
CA ALA A 193 11.76 4.32 -13.23
C ALA A 193 12.37 5.60 -12.64
N LEU A 194 12.04 6.76 -13.21
CA LEU A 194 12.52 8.05 -12.71
C LEU A 194 11.91 8.41 -11.35
N ALA A 195 10.65 8.07 -11.08
CA ALA A 195 10.05 8.25 -9.77
C ALA A 195 10.81 7.46 -8.69
N THR A 196 11.13 6.20 -8.97
CA THR A 196 11.90 5.34 -8.07
C THR A 196 13.28 5.87 -7.80
N VAL A 197 14.03 6.24 -8.85
CA VAL A 197 15.41 6.76 -8.73
C VAL A 197 15.41 8.09 -7.99
N THR A 198 14.47 8.98 -8.29
CA THR A 198 14.34 10.28 -7.59
C THR A 198 14.05 10.09 -6.11
N CYS A 199 13.12 9.22 -5.77
CA CYS A 199 12.82 8.87 -4.38
C CYS A 199 14.03 8.25 -3.68
N MET A 200 14.73 7.33 -4.34
CA MET A 200 15.94 6.70 -3.81
C MET A 200 17.01 7.75 -3.47
N ILE A 201 17.33 8.63 -4.41
CA ILE A 201 18.33 9.69 -4.21
C ILE A 201 17.89 10.64 -3.08
N PHE A 202 16.63 11.08 -3.09
CA PHE A 202 16.10 11.98 -2.08
C PHE A 202 16.16 11.38 -0.67
N THR A 203 15.69 10.14 -0.51
CA THR A 203 15.68 9.46 0.78
C THR A 203 17.11 9.15 1.25
N TRP A 204 18.00 8.80 0.33
CA TRP A 204 19.42 8.58 0.63
C TRP A 204 20.11 9.84 1.19
N ILE A 205 19.91 10.99 0.51
CA ILE A 205 20.48 12.26 0.98
C ILE A 205 19.87 12.65 2.33
N LYS A 206 18.55 12.52 2.49
CA LYS A 206 17.85 13.00 3.68
C LYS A 206 18.04 12.12 4.90
N PHE A 207 18.09 10.79 4.74
CA PHE A 207 18.12 9.82 5.85
C PHE A 207 19.45 9.06 5.94
N GLY A 208 20.42 9.32 5.06
CA GLY A 208 21.72 8.63 5.02
C GLY A 208 21.67 7.23 4.39
N LYS A 209 20.49 6.70 4.12
CA LYS A 209 20.24 5.41 3.45
C LYS A 209 18.98 5.50 2.58
N PRO A 210 18.94 4.80 1.43
CA PRO A 210 17.71 4.73 0.64
C PRO A 210 16.63 3.96 1.41
N ASP A 211 15.41 4.48 1.39
CA ASP A 211 14.23 3.82 1.99
C ASP A 211 13.57 2.92 0.96
N VAL A 212 13.71 1.60 1.13
CA VAL A 212 13.18 0.60 0.19
C VAL A 212 11.67 0.66 0.09
N SER A 213 10.95 0.82 1.20
CA SER A 213 9.49 0.92 1.22
C SER A 213 9.01 2.14 0.44
N MET A 214 9.69 3.29 0.60
CA MET A 214 9.37 4.50 -0.17
C MET A 214 9.70 4.35 -1.65
N CYS A 215 10.79 3.66 -2.01
CA CYS A 215 11.13 3.37 -3.41
C CYS A 215 10.08 2.48 -4.09
N LEU A 216 9.54 1.49 -3.38
CA LEU A 216 8.44 0.66 -3.87
C LEU A 216 7.16 1.49 -4.10
N ASN A 217 6.81 2.36 -3.16
CA ASN A 217 5.69 3.28 -3.33
C ASN A 217 5.94 4.28 -4.47
N ALA A 218 7.17 4.75 -4.67
CA ALA A 218 7.52 5.67 -5.75
C ALA A 218 7.38 5.02 -7.13
N SER A 219 7.70 3.72 -7.26
CA SER A 219 7.45 2.97 -8.50
C SER A 219 5.96 3.02 -8.86
N LEU A 220 5.09 2.74 -7.89
CA LEU A 220 3.64 2.79 -8.09
C LEU A 220 3.15 4.23 -8.33
N ALA A 221 3.69 5.22 -7.60
CA ALA A 221 3.34 6.63 -7.79
C ALA A 221 3.65 7.14 -9.21
N GLY A 222 4.79 6.74 -9.76
CA GLY A 222 5.15 7.03 -11.16
C GLY A 222 4.22 6.36 -12.17
N LEU A 223 3.82 5.11 -11.91
CA LEU A 223 2.83 4.40 -12.72
C LEU A 223 1.46 5.12 -12.67
N VAL A 224 0.99 5.48 -11.48
CA VAL A 224 -0.26 6.23 -11.30
C VAL A 224 -0.23 7.58 -12.02
N ALA A 225 0.84 8.34 -11.87
CA ALA A 225 0.95 9.66 -12.45
C ALA A 225 0.98 9.65 -13.99
N ILE A 226 1.55 8.59 -14.60
CA ILE A 226 1.61 8.48 -16.06
C ILE A 226 0.33 7.88 -16.67
N THR A 227 -0.55 7.31 -15.86
CA THR A 227 -1.71 6.53 -16.34
C THR A 227 -2.71 7.37 -17.15
N ALA A 228 -2.99 8.62 -16.77
CA ALA A 228 -3.85 9.51 -17.56
C ALA A 228 -3.16 10.03 -18.84
N PRO A 229 -1.90 10.49 -18.79
CA PRO A 229 -1.22 11.06 -19.97
C PRO A 229 -0.40 10.05 -20.78
N CYS A 230 -0.46 8.73 -20.54
CA CYS A 230 0.46 7.76 -21.13
C CYS A 230 0.38 7.68 -22.66
N ASP A 231 -0.76 8.02 -23.25
CA ASP A 231 -1.01 8.06 -24.70
C ASP A 231 -0.74 9.43 -25.34
N VAL A 232 -0.53 10.47 -24.52
CA VAL A 232 -0.35 11.85 -24.99
C VAL A 232 0.95 12.51 -24.50
N ALA A 233 1.66 11.90 -23.55
CA ALA A 233 2.95 12.41 -23.06
C ALA A 233 4.11 11.78 -23.84
N ASP A 234 5.02 12.62 -24.34
CA ASP A 234 6.29 12.18 -24.90
C ASP A 234 7.32 11.81 -23.81
N ALA A 235 8.51 11.36 -24.20
CA ALA A 235 9.53 10.91 -23.29
C ALA A 235 10.00 12.00 -22.30
N LEU A 236 10.03 13.28 -22.72
CA LEU A 236 10.38 14.39 -21.83
C LEU A 236 9.27 14.65 -20.81
N GLY A 237 8.02 14.70 -21.28
CA GLY A 237 6.84 14.81 -20.39
C GLY A 237 6.80 13.68 -19.37
N ALA A 238 6.93 12.42 -19.82
CA ALA A 238 6.96 11.25 -18.96
C ALA A 238 8.10 11.30 -17.92
N SER A 239 9.26 11.83 -18.31
CA SER A 239 10.40 12.00 -17.40
C SER A 239 10.10 12.99 -16.27
N ILE A 240 9.55 14.16 -16.60
CA ILE A 240 9.21 15.19 -15.61
C ILE A 240 8.07 14.68 -14.70
N ILE A 241 7.07 14.03 -15.28
CA ILE A 241 5.95 13.43 -14.53
C ILE A 241 6.48 12.45 -13.48
N GLY A 242 7.42 11.58 -13.85
CA GLY A 242 8.02 10.62 -12.95
C GLY A 242 8.85 11.26 -11.84
N ILE A 243 9.71 12.23 -12.17
CA ILE A 243 10.52 12.95 -11.17
C ILE A 243 9.62 13.59 -10.10
N VAL A 244 8.59 14.30 -10.53
CA VAL A 244 7.64 14.95 -9.60
C VAL A 244 6.91 13.91 -8.77
N ALA A 245 6.45 12.80 -9.35
CA ALA A 245 5.76 11.73 -8.64
C ALA A 245 6.63 11.12 -7.53
N GLY A 246 7.92 10.91 -7.78
CA GLY A 246 8.86 10.37 -6.81
C GLY A 246 9.07 11.29 -5.59
N LEU A 247 9.04 12.61 -5.76
CA LEU A 247 9.08 13.56 -4.66
C LEU A 247 7.73 13.69 -3.96
N LEU A 248 6.65 13.73 -4.74
CA LEU A 248 5.30 13.92 -4.24
C LEU A 248 4.86 12.78 -3.30
N VAL A 249 5.22 11.54 -3.59
CA VAL A 249 4.88 10.41 -2.72
C VAL A 249 5.58 10.51 -1.36
N VAL A 250 6.86 10.91 -1.33
CA VAL A 250 7.59 11.10 -0.07
C VAL A 250 6.98 12.23 0.76
N PHE A 251 6.72 13.36 0.10
CA PHE A 251 6.05 14.49 0.73
C PHE A 251 4.66 14.12 1.22
N GLY A 252 3.88 13.40 0.41
CA GLY A 252 2.52 12.99 0.73
C GLY A 252 2.43 12.11 1.97
N VAL A 253 3.29 11.08 2.06
CA VAL A 253 3.37 10.22 3.26
C VAL A 253 3.76 11.04 4.49
N TRP A 254 4.79 11.87 4.37
CA TRP A 254 5.20 12.75 5.47
C TRP A 254 4.08 13.70 5.90
N PHE A 255 3.36 14.29 4.96
CA PHE A 255 2.27 15.24 5.21
C PHE A 255 1.09 14.57 5.93
N LEU A 256 0.69 13.37 5.49
CA LEU A 256 -0.36 12.58 6.13
C LEU A 256 0.01 12.23 7.58
N ASP A 257 1.21 11.70 7.80
CA ASP A 257 1.67 11.28 9.11
C ASP A 257 1.91 12.46 10.07
N ASN A 258 2.61 13.53 9.62
CA ASN A 258 3.11 14.57 10.52
C ASN A 258 2.26 15.85 10.59
N LYS A 259 1.37 16.07 9.63
CA LYS A 259 0.50 17.26 9.59
C LYS A 259 -0.97 16.92 9.78
N LEU A 260 -1.47 15.93 9.07
CA LEU A 260 -2.87 15.54 9.15
C LEU A 260 -3.12 14.47 10.21
N HIS A 261 -2.09 13.74 10.64
CA HIS A 261 -2.18 12.61 11.57
C HIS A 261 -3.21 11.55 11.08
N VAL A 262 -3.17 11.28 9.77
CA VAL A 262 -3.95 10.23 9.13
C VAL A 262 -3.07 9.00 8.97
N ASP A 263 -3.47 7.88 9.55
CA ASP A 263 -2.74 6.62 9.46
C ASP A 263 -3.12 5.87 8.18
N ASP A 264 -2.20 5.88 7.23
CA ASP A 264 -2.26 5.13 5.98
C ASP A 264 -1.16 4.05 5.98
N PRO A 265 -1.50 2.80 6.36
CA PRO A 265 -0.52 1.73 6.56
C PRO A 265 0.40 1.48 5.38
N VAL A 266 -0.11 1.56 4.17
CA VAL A 266 0.63 1.21 2.95
C VAL A 266 1.03 2.41 2.09
N GLY A 267 0.55 3.61 2.41
CA GLY A 267 0.79 4.81 1.61
C GLY A 267 -0.14 4.96 0.41
N ALA A 268 -1.30 4.30 0.44
CA ALA A 268 -2.26 4.31 -0.65
C ALA A 268 -2.72 5.73 -1.02
N VAL A 269 -2.95 6.59 -0.04
CA VAL A 269 -3.37 7.98 -0.29
C VAL A 269 -2.29 8.77 -1.02
N ALA A 270 -1.04 8.69 -0.57
CA ALA A 270 0.07 9.40 -1.20
C ALA A 270 0.35 8.87 -2.62
N VAL A 271 0.26 7.55 -2.82
CA VAL A 271 0.46 6.93 -4.14
C VAL A 271 -0.70 7.26 -5.07
N HIS A 272 -1.95 7.06 -4.65
CA HIS A 272 -3.08 7.08 -5.58
C HIS A 272 -3.81 8.42 -5.61
N CYS A 273 -4.09 9.08 -4.46
CA CYS A 273 -4.77 10.37 -4.45
C CYS A 273 -3.85 11.47 -5.00
N PHE A 274 -2.67 11.66 -4.41
CA PHE A 274 -1.81 12.77 -4.78
C PHE A 274 -1.23 12.62 -6.18
N ASN A 275 -0.81 11.40 -6.55
CA ASN A 275 -0.28 11.16 -7.88
C ASN A 275 -1.37 10.97 -8.94
N GLY A 276 -2.59 10.60 -8.57
CA GLY A 276 -3.76 10.65 -9.45
C GLY A 276 -4.13 12.09 -9.83
N ILE A 277 -4.14 13.00 -8.84
CA ILE A 277 -4.28 14.44 -9.05
C ILE A 277 -3.17 14.96 -9.97
N TRP A 278 -1.92 14.59 -9.67
CA TRP A 278 -0.77 15.01 -10.48
C TRP A 278 -0.87 14.50 -11.91
N GLY A 279 -1.20 13.22 -12.13
CA GLY A 279 -1.36 12.66 -13.48
C GLY A 279 -2.47 13.34 -14.29
N THR A 280 -3.58 13.67 -13.64
CA THR A 280 -4.67 14.42 -14.28
C THR A 280 -4.20 15.83 -14.72
N ILE A 281 -3.51 16.56 -13.85
CA ILE A 281 -2.93 17.86 -14.18
C ILE A 281 -1.88 17.72 -15.29
N ALA A 282 -1.09 16.63 -15.25
CA ALA A 282 -0.01 16.39 -16.21
C ALA A 282 -0.49 16.25 -17.66
N VAL A 283 -1.70 15.74 -17.90
CA VAL A 283 -2.33 15.80 -19.23
C VAL A 283 -2.41 17.23 -19.72
N GLY A 284 -2.94 18.14 -18.92
CA GLY A 284 -3.08 19.56 -19.26
C GLY A 284 -1.76 20.29 -19.48
N LEU A 285 -0.67 19.77 -18.91
CA LEU A 285 0.68 20.35 -19.04
C LEU A 285 1.48 19.75 -20.20
N PHE A 286 1.44 18.41 -20.35
CA PHE A 286 2.39 17.66 -21.16
C PHE A 286 1.78 16.92 -22.36
N ALA A 287 0.51 17.13 -22.69
CA ALA A 287 -0.08 16.54 -23.90
C ALA A 287 0.62 17.08 -25.16
N SER A 288 1.34 16.19 -25.86
CA SER A 288 2.20 16.51 -27.01
C SER A 288 1.60 15.95 -28.30
N PRO A 289 1.27 16.78 -29.30
CA PRO A 289 0.78 16.34 -30.60
C PRO A 289 1.76 15.45 -31.39
N SER A 290 3.01 15.34 -30.95
CA SER A 290 4.02 14.49 -31.60
C SER A 290 3.90 13.00 -31.25
N VAL A 291 3.08 12.66 -30.27
CA VAL A 291 2.91 11.26 -29.83
C VAL A 291 2.07 10.48 -30.84
N PRO A 292 2.45 9.23 -31.19
CA PRO A 292 1.69 8.41 -32.11
C PRO A 292 0.25 8.15 -31.62
N GLY A 293 -0.73 8.36 -32.51
CA GLY A 293 -2.14 8.16 -32.20
C GLY A 293 -2.79 9.29 -31.41
N TYR A 294 -2.13 10.44 -31.32
CA TYR A 294 -2.66 11.62 -30.63
C TYR A 294 -4.03 12.02 -31.16
N SER A 295 -5.03 12.10 -30.29
CA SER A 295 -6.44 12.38 -30.69
C SER A 295 -7.14 13.33 -29.72
N LEU A 296 -6.39 14.04 -28.87
CA LEU A 296 -6.99 14.93 -27.88
C LEU A 296 -7.64 16.15 -28.57
N ALA A 297 -8.94 16.33 -28.35
CA ALA A 297 -9.71 17.38 -28.97
C ALA A 297 -10.72 17.98 -27.96
N ASN A 298 -11.05 19.26 -28.17
CA ASN A 298 -12.10 19.94 -27.43
C ASN A 298 -13.52 19.57 -27.95
N LYS A 299 -14.55 20.10 -27.31
CA LYS A 299 -15.96 19.89 -27.70
C LYS A 299 -16.28 20.26 -29.16
N ALA A 300 -15.54 21.19 -29.75
CA ALA A 300 -15.71 21.58 -31.15
C ALA A 300 -15.02 20.63 -32.13
N GLY A 301 -14.28 19.63 -31.67
CA GLY A 301 -13.48 18.71 -32.45
C GLY A 301 -12.13 19.31 -32.87
N GLU A 302 -11.72 20.44 -32.30
CA GLU A 302 -10.43 21.06 -32.55
C GLU A 302 -9.36 20.40 -31.69
N GLN A 303 -8.22 20.08 -32.31
CA GLN A 303 -7.11 19.49 -31.58
C GLN A 303 -6.56 20.47 -30.54
N ILE A 304 -6.44 20.00 -29.31
CA ILE A 304 -5.85 20.73 -28.18
C ILE A 304 -4.57 20.06 -27.72
N SER A 305 -3.67 20.81 -27.07
CA SER A 305 -2.41 20.29 -26.54
C SER A 305 -2.12 20.86 -25.15
N GLY A 306 -1.10 20.29 -24.50
CA GLY A 306 -0.68 20.72 -23.18
C GLY A 306 -0.06 22.13 -23.17
N LEU A 307 -0.08 22.77 -22.02
CA LEU A 307 0.44 24.11 -21.81
C LEU A 307 1.88 24.26 -22.32
N PHE A 308 2.74 23.28 -22.05
CA PHE A 308 4.15 23.31 -22.44
C PHE A 308 4.39 22.98 -23.91
N TYR A 309 3.36 22.55 -24.63
CA TYR A 309 3.39 22.26 -26.07
C TYR A 309 2.56 23.26 -26.89
N GLY A 310 2.36 24.45 -26.34
CA GLY A 310 1.73 25.56 -27.05
C GLY A 310 0.21 25.59 -27.08
N GLY A 311 -0.46 24.67 -26.34
CA GLY A 311 -1.93 24.56 -26.29
C GLY A 311 -2.64 25.59 -25.40
N GLY A 312 -1.92 26.51 -24.79
CA GLY A 312 -2.51 27.52 -23.89
C GLY A 312 -3.11 26.85 -22.64
N LEU A 313 -4.18 27.44 -22.10
CA LEU A 313 -4.83 26.98 -20.87
C LEU A 313 -6.05 26.10 -21.09
N GLU A 314 -6.45 25.86 -22.34
CA GLU A 314 -7.71 25.12 -22.62
C GLU A 314 -7.64 23.69 -22.12
N CYS A 315 -6.64 22.91 -22.54
CA CYS A 315 -6.48 21.54 -22.08
C CYS A 315 -6.36 21.48 -20.55
N LEU A 316 -5.52 22.33 -19.94
CA LEU A 316 -5.35 22.37 -18.50
C LEU A 316 -6.67 22.75 -17.78
N GLY A 317 -7.43 23.68 -18.32
CA GLY A 317 -8.73 24.08 -17.77
C GLY A 317 -9.75 22.94 -17.78
N LEU A 318 -9.80 22.14 -18.85
CA LEU A 318 -10.65 20.97 -18.95
C LEU A 318 -10.26 19.90 -17.93
N GLN A 319 -8.94 19.64 -17.78
CA GLN A 319 -8.45 18.69 -16.79
C GLN A 319 -8.78 19.13 -15.35
N LEU A 320 -8.59 20.40 -15.02
CA LEU A 320 -8.93 20.93 -13.70
C LEU A 320 -10.45 20.87 -13.44
N LEU A 321 -11.29 21.16 -14.42
CA LEU A 321 -12.74 21.04 -14.31
C LEU A 321 -13.15 19.61 -14.00
N GLY A 322 -12.72 18.64 -14.81
CA GLY A 322 -13.04 17.22 -14.60
C GLY A 322 -12.55 16.73 -13.25
N MET A 323 -11.31 17.05 -12.91
CA MET A 323 -10.71 16.71 -11.61
C MET A 323 -11.55 17.21 -10.43
N VAL A 324 -11.92 18.50 -10.42
CA VAL A 324 -12.71 19.08 -9.31
C VAL A 324 -14.09 18.45 -9.21
N CYS A 325 -14.76 18.19 -10.34
CA CYS A 325 -16.06 17.53 -10.33
C CYS A 325 -15.99 16.09 -9.83
N THR A 326 -14.97 15.32 -10.23
CA THR A 326 -14.74 13.96 -9.75
C THR A 326 -14.39 13.95 -8.25
N ILE A 327 -13.56 14.90 -7.78
CA ILE A 327 -13.30 15.08 -6.34
C ILE A 327 -14.58 15.34 -5.57
N ALA A 328 -15.39 16.30 -6.03
CA ALA A 328 -16.65 16.66 -5.36
C ALA A 328 -17.60 15.47 -5.26
N TRP A 329 -17.80 14.74 -6.36
CA TRP A 329 -18.62 13.53 -6.39
C TRP A 329 -18.12 12.48 -5.40
N THR A 330 -16.84 12.17 -5.45
CA THR A 330 -16.21 11.14 -4.63
C THR A 330 -16.28 11.50 -3.15
N VAL A 331 -15.91 12.73 -2.78
CA VAL A 331 -15.94 13.20 -1.38
C VAL A 331 -17.34 13.10 -0.80
N VAL A 332 -18.34 13.57 -1.52
CA VAL A 332 -19.73 13.55 -1.03
C VAL A 332 -20.23 12.11 -0.87
N THR A 333 -20.13 11.31 -1.91
CA THR A 333 -20.71 9.96 -1.92
C THR A 333 -20.02 9.00 -0.96
N ILE A 334 -18.68 9.02 -0.90
CA ILE A 334 -17.94 8.14 0.01
C ILE A 334 -18.09 8.56 1.48
N THR A 335 -18.19 9.86 1.78
CA THR A 335 -18.44 10.33 3.13
C THR A 335 -19.79 9.86 3.65
N ILE A 336 -20.84 9.97 2.81
CA ILE A 336 -22.16 9.44 3.13
C ILE A 336 -22.10 7.92 3.36
N LEU A 337 -21.42 7.20 2.48
CA LEU A 337 -21.30 5.75 2.58
C LEU A 337 -20.61 5.33 3.89
N PHE A 338 -19.44 5.87 4.19
CA PHE A 338 -18.72 5.52 5.43
C PHE A 338 -19.47 5.96 6.68
N PHE A 339 -20.17 7.08 6.65
CA PHE A 339 -21.03 7.51 7.76
C PHE A 339 -22.15 6.49 8.01
N LEU A 340 -22.82 6.02 6.96
CA LEU A 340 -23.88 5.01 7.07
C LEU A 340 -23.32 3.68 7.57
N ILE A 341 -22.20 3.21 7.02
CA ILE A 341 -21.53 1.98 7.50
C ILE A 341 -21.17 2.10 8.98
N LYS A 342 -20.55 3.21 9.38
CA LYS A 342 -20.18 3.47 10.77
C LYS A 342 -21.36 3.42 11.72
N LYS A 343 -22.50 3.96 11.27
CA LYS A 343 -23.74 4.02 12.09
C LYS A 343 -24.47 2.67 12.16
N ILE A 344 -24.47 1.89 11.08
CA ILE A 344 -25.26 0.64 10.98
C ILE A 344 -24.46 -0.57 11.47
N PHE A 345 -23.22 -0.73 11.00
CA PHE A 345 -22.41 -1.92 11.24
C PHE A 345 -21.23 -1.67 12.19
N GLY A 346 -20.86 -0.39 12.39
CA GLY A 346 -19.59 0.00 12.99
C GLY A 346 -18.44 -0.18 11.99
N LEU A 347 -17.53 0.80 11.91
CA LEU A 347 -16.45 0.79 10.92
C LEU A 347 -15.20 0.08 11.45
N ARG A 348 -14.89 0.24 12.74
CA ARG A 348 -13.67 -0.26 13.39
C ARG A 348 -13.96 -1.47 14.26
N VAL A 349 -13.00 -2.38 14.32
CA VAL A 349 -12.97 -3.50 15.26
C VAL A 349 -12.77 -3.02 16.72
N SER A 350 -12.92 -3.90 17.70
CA SER A 350 -12.58 -3.59 19.09
C SER A 350 -11.06 -3.44 19.27
N ALA A 351 -10.64 -2.80 20.36
CA ALA A 351 -9.22 -2.68 20.69
C ALA A 351 -8.55 -4.06 20.88
N GLU A 352 -9.27 -5.00 21.47
CA GLU A 352 -8.81 -6.37 21.67
C GLU A 352 -8.54 -7.08 20.32
N GLU A 353 -9.51 -7.03 19.40
CA GLU A 353 -9.36 -7.60 18.06
C GLU A 353 -8.19 -6.98 17.29
N GLU A 354 -8.00 -5.66 17.40
CA GLU A 354 -6.89 -4.97 16.74
C GLU A 354 -5.53 -5.38 17.31
N ILE A 355 -5.40 -5.56 18.64
CA ILE A 355 -4.16 -5.96 19.30
C ILE A 355 -3.81 -7.43 18.99
N ILE A 356 -4.80 -8.32 19.05
CA ILE A 356 -4.62 -9.75 18.76
C ILE A 356 -4.33 -9.98 17.27
N GLY A 357 -4.90 -9.14 16.41
CA GLY A 357 -4.81 -9.26 14.95
C GLY A 357 -6.06 -9.89 14.34
N LEU A 358 -6.49 -9.30 13.21
CA LEU A 358 -7.74 -9.66 12.53
C LEU A 358 -7.71 -11.05 11.90
N ASP A 359 -6.53 -11.55 11.53
CA ASP A 359 -6.39 -12.88 10.94
C ASP A 359 -6.96 -13.98 11.85
N LYS A 360 -6.69 -13.89 13.14
CA LYS A 360 -7.16 -14.88 14.11
C LYS A 360 -8.63 -14.71 14.43
N LEU A 361 -9.08 -13.52 14.74
CA LEU A 361 -10.42 -13.30 15.30
C LEU A 361 -11.50 -13.17 14.22
N GLU A 362 -11.21 -12.53 13.07
CA GLU A 362 -12.19 -12.41 11.98
C GLU A 362 -12.13 -13.60 11.00
N HIS A 363 -10.96 -14.26 10.85
CA HIS A 363 -10.76 -15.28 9.82
C HIS A 363 -10.42 -16.68 10.36
N GLY A 364 -10.19 -16.82 11.67
CA GLY A 364 -9.84 -18.11 12.29
C GLY A 364 -8.48 -18.66 11.86
N LEU A 365 -7.55 -17.77 11.43
CA LEU A 365 -6.22 -18.14 10.95
C LEU A 365 -5.21 -18.05 12.09
N ASP A 366 -4.91 -19.17 12.75
CA ASP A 366 -3.92 -19.23 13.84
C ASP A 366 -2.45 -19.08 13.36
N SER A 367 -2.18 -19.33 12.09
CA SER A 367 -0.83 -19.31 11.51
C SER A 367 -0.81 -18.73 10.10
N GLY A 368 -1.45 -17.59 9.88
CA GLY A 368 -1.48 -16.93 8.58
C GLY A 368 -0.09 -16.59 8.02
N TYR A 369 0.89 -16.44 8.92
CA TYR A 369 2.28 -16.12 8.56
C TYR A 369 3.24 -17.08 9.27
N ALA A 370 3.70 -18.11 8.58
CA ALA A 370 4.72 -19.03 9.09
C ALA A 370 5.99 -18.23 9.47
N GLY A 371 6.44 -18.37 10.73
CA GLY A 371 7.62 -17.71 11.27
C GLY A 371 7.37 -16.38 11.98
N PHE A 372 6.16 -15.85 11.98
CA PHE A 372 5.72 -14.73 12.82
C PHE A 372 5.00 -15.27 14.05
N MET A 373 5.75 -15.70 15.04
CA MET A 373 5.20 -16.00 16.37
C MET A 373 5.08 -14.68 17.13
N THR A 374 3.89 -14.28 17.52
CA THR A 374 3.75 -13.28 18.59
C THR A 374 4.33 -13.90 19.85
N PRO A 375 5.30 -13.25 20.52
CA PRO A 375 5.92 -13.82 21.74
C PRO A 375 4.99 -13.84 22.95
N TYR A 376 3.73 -13.42 22.80
CA TYR A 376 2.77 -13.28 23.90
C TYR A 376 1.57 -14.21 23.69
N SER A 377 1.12 -14.83 24.78
CA SER A 377 -0.16 -15.55 24.81
C SER A 377 -1.32 -14.55 24.72
N THR A 378 -2.47 -15.00 24.24
CA THR A 378 -3.71 -14.23 24.21
C THR A 378 -4.11 -13.68 25.59
N GLU A 379 -3.80 -14.39 26.66
CA GLU A 379 -4.07 -14.01 28.03
C GLU A 379 -3.19 -12.86 28.51
N GLU A 380 -1.88 -12.87 28.19
CA GLU A 380 -0.95 -11.79 28.52
C GLU A 380 -1.28 -10.49 27.79
N ILE A 381 -1.77 -10.57 26.55
CA ILE A 381 -2.20 -9.39 25.77
C ILE A 381 -3.50 -8.82 26.34
N ALA A 382 -4.45 -9.66 26.75
CA ALA A 382 -5.71 -9.21 27.35
C ALA A 382 -5.48 -8.52 28.72
N GLU A 383 -4.63 -9.06 29.57
CA GLU A 383 -4.26 -8.45 30.86
C GLU A 383 -3.56 -7.09 30.67
N ALA A 384 -2.70 -6.94 29.66
CA ALA A 384 -2.04 -5.67 29.36
C ALA A 384 -3.01 -4.61 28.80
N ALA A 385 -4.01 -5.03 28.03
CA ALA A 385 -5.05 -4.16 27.49
C ALA A 385 -6.00 -3.64 28.58
N GLU A 386 -6.40 -4.49 29.54
CA GLU A 386 -7.23 -4.09 30.69
C GLU A 386 -6.48 -3.16 31.66
N ALA A 387 -5.18 -3.34 31.83
CA ALA A 387 -4.39 -2.56 32.78
C ALA A 387 -4.03 -1.15 32.29
N GLY A 388 -4.20 -0.83 30.99
CA GLY A 388 -3.79 0.46 30.41
C GLY A 388 -2.29 0.73 30.53
N VAL A 389 -1.49 -0.29 30.80
CA VAL A 389 -0.04 -0.21 31.08
C VAL A 389 0.70 -0.78 29.90
N ALA A 390 1.82 -0.16 29.51
CA ALA A 390 2.81 -0.80 28.65
C ALA A 390 3.15 -2.16 29.29
N ILE A 391 3.08 -3.25 28.48
CA ILE A 391 3.29 -4.62 28.95
C ILE A 391 4.47 -4.65 29.92
N PRO A 392 4.28 -4.98 31.21
CA PRO A 392 5.40 -5.12 32.11
C PRO A 392 6.26 -6.25 31.56
N MET A 393 7.53 -5.97 31.25
CA MET A 393 8.49 -7.05 31.12
C MET A 393 8.50 -7.77 32.46
N HIS A 394 7.87 -8.93 32.55
CA HIS A 394 8.02 -9.79 33.70
C HIS A 394 9.53 -9.95 33.95
N GLU A 395 9.97 -9.56 35.11
CA GLU A 395 11.30 -9.92 35.58
C GLU A 395 11.48 -11.40 35.30
N ALA A 396 12.52 -11.76 34.57
CA ALA A 396 12.83 -13.16 34.30
C ALA A 396 12.92 -13.86 35.64
N VAL A 397 11.88 -14.62 35.99
CA VAL A 397 11.92 -15.43 37.20
C VAL A 397 13.04 -16.45 36.95
N PRO A 398 14.11 -16.43 37.75
CA PRO A 398 15.15 -17.44 37.60
C PRO A 398 14.48 -18.78 37.86
N VAL A 399 14.32 -19.61 36.80
CA VAL A 399 13.90 -20.99 36.98
C VAL A 399 15.07 -21.68 37.67
N VAL A 400 15.04 -21.69 38.99
CA VAL A 400 15.90 -22.57 39.77
C VAL A 400 15.34 -23.98 39.55
N ALA A 401 15.87 -24.69 38.56
CA ALA A 401 15.65 -26.12 38.48
C ALA A 401 16.15 -26.70 39.80
N PRO A 402 15.30 -27.51 40.51
CA PRO A 402 15.76 -28.14 41.74
C PRO A 402 17.02 -28.95 41.39
N ALA A 403 18.12 -28.66 42.06
CA ALA A 403 19.33 -29.41 41.94
C ALA A 403 19.05 -30.83 42.43
N THR A 404 18.72 -31.72 41.50
CA THR A 404 18.80 -33.16 41.76
C THR A 404 20.27 -33.47 41.90
N THR A 405 20.77 -33.65 43.11
CA THR A 405 22.13 -34.01 43.42
C THR A 405 22.43 -35.34 42.74
N PRO A 406 23.36 -35.45 41.77
CA PRO A 406 23.70 -36.73 41.20
C PRO A 406 24.44 -37.54 42.29
N SER A 407 24.02 -38.76 42.51
CA SER A 407 24.58 -39.66 43.51
C SER A 407 25.88 -40.36 43.09
N SER A 408 26.62 -39.82 42.12
CA SER A 408 27.95 -40.35 41.74
C SER A 408 28.97 -39.21 41.62
N LYS A 409 30.09 -39.39 42.34
CA LYS A 409 31.15 -38.38 42.52
C LYS A 409 32.02 -38.11 41.28
N ASP A 410 31.77 -38.70 40.10
CA ASP A 410 32.77 -38.73 39.01
C ASP A 410 32.33 -38.17 37.63
N ALA A 411 31.18 -37.54 37.49
CA ALA A 411 30.81 -36.92 36.22
C ALA A 411 29.90 -35.70 36.41
N ALA A 412 30.49 -34.55 36.79
CA ALA A 412 29.76 -33.29 36.72
C ALA A 412 29.61 -32.90 35.25
N VAL A 413 28.36 -32.92 34.75
CA VAL A 413 28.00 -32.44 33.42
C VAL A 413 27.52 -30.99 33.56
N HIS A 414 28.14 -30.08 32.82
CA HIS A 414 27.84 -28.67 32.85
C HIS A 414 27.25 -28.23 31.50
N LYS A 415 26.21 -27.42 31.55
CA LYS A 415 25.66 -26.74 30.38
C LYS A 415 26.15 -25.30 30.38
N VAL A 416 26.88 -24.92 29.34
CA VAL A 416 27.33 -23.55 29.10
C VAL A 416 26.42 -22.93 28.04
N VAL A 417 25.89 -21.75 28.33
CA VAL A 417 25.01 -21.00 27.42
C VAL A 417 25.68 -19.71 27.03
N ILE A 418 25.85 -19.50 25.74
CA ILE A 418 26.52 -18.31 25.17
C ILE A 418 25.49 -17.59 24.28
N ILE A 419 25.25 -16.31 24.52
CA ILE A 419 24.46 -15.46 23.65
C ILE A 419 25.37 -14.47 22.93
N THR A 420 25.42 -14.55 21.59
CA THR A 420 26.32 -13.72 20.78
C THR A 420 25.64 -13.29 19.47
N ARG A 421 26.29 -12.38 18.72
CA ARG A 421 25.84 -12.01 17.38
C ARG A 421 26.14 -13.13 16.39
N GLN A 422 25.29 -13.29 15.39
CA GLN A 422 25.41 -14.34 14.37
C GLN A 422 26.75 -14.29 13.62
N ASN A 423 27.31 -13.10 13.36
CA ASN A 423 28.60 -12.93 12.69
C ASN A 423 29.83 -13.42 13.52
N LYS A 424 29.65 -13.67 14.81
CA LYS A 424 30.68 -14.24 15.69
C LYS A 424 30.66 -15.77 15.77
N PHE A 425 29.64 -16.42 15.16
CA PHE A 425 29.45 -17.86 15.28
C PHE A 425 30.65 -18.68 14.75
N ASN A 426 31.18 -18.32 13.59
CA ASN A 426 32.29 -19.07 12.99
C ASN A 426 33.57 -18.99 13.84
N ALA A 427 33.84 -17.83 14.43
CA ALA A 427 34.98 -17.65 15.36
C ALA A 427 34.76 -18.46 16.65
N LEU A 428 33.53 -18.42 17.21
CA LEU A 428 33.19 -19.23 18.40
C LEU A 428 33.31 -20.73 18.10
N LYS A 429 32.79 -21.20 16.97
CA LYS A 429 32.90 -22.61 16.55
C LYS A 429 34.34 -23.05 16.40
N ALA A 430 35.22 -22.24 15.81
CA ALA A 430 36.61 -22.54 15.66
C ALA A 430 37.31 -22.64 17.04
N ALA A 431 37.05 -21.67 17.95
CA ALA A 431 37.59 -21.68 19.30
C ALA A 431 37.14 -22.91 20.11
N MET A 432 35.85 -23.28 20.02
CA MET A 432 35.30 -24.47 20.70
C MET A 432 35.96 -25.76 20.18
N ASN A 433 36.10 -25.89 18.87
CA ASN A 433 36.77 -27.05 18.27
C ASN A 433 38.23 -27.18 18.73
N SER A 434 38.97 -26.06 18.90
CA SER A 434 40.37 -26.09 19.34
C SER A 434 40.55 -26.60 20.77
N ILE A 435 39.50 -26.50 21.61
CA ILE A 435 39.51 -27.01 22.99
C ILE A 435 38.81 -28.37 23.11
N GLY A 436 38.43 -29.00 21.98
CA GLY A 436 37.83 -30.35 21.94
C GLY A 436 36.30 -30.38 22.14
N VAL A 437 35.64 -29.23 22.06
CA VAL A 437 34.15 -29.14 22.09
C VAL A 437 33.65 -29.20 20.68
N THR A 438 33.08 -30.34 20.26
CA THR A 438 32.57 -30.57 18.86
C THR A 438 31.07 -30.52 18.75
N GLY A 439 30.33 -30.61 19.86
CA GLY A 439 28.84 -30.58 19.88
C GLY A 439 28.31 -29.26 20.42
N MET A 440 27.45 -28.60 19.62
CA MET A 440 26.81 -27.34 20.00
C MET A 440 25.37 -27.33 19.47
N THR A 441 24.43 -26.84 20.26
CA THR A 441 23.05 -26.52 19.80
C THR A 441 22.98 -25.02 19.58
N VAL A 442 22.51 -24.59 18.41
CA VAL A 442 22.40 -23.18 18.05
C VAL A 442 20.94 -22.83 17.81
N ILE A 443 20.47 -21.79 18.48
CA ILE A 443 19.09 -21.30 18.43
C ILE A 443 19.14 -19.81 18.09
N ASN A 444 18.31 -19.36 17.12
CA ASN A 444 18.14 -17.95 16.86
C ASN A 444 17.31 -17.31 17.99
N VAL A 445 17.80 -16.22 18.55
CA VAL A 445 17.12 -15.49 19.62
C VAL A 445 17.17 -13.99 19.34
N MET A 446 16.21 -13.27 19.89
CA MET A 446 16.22 -11.82 19.87
C MET A 446 16.68 -11.31 21.23
N GLY A 447 17.60 -10.35 21.26
CA GLY A 447 18.13 -9.80 22.50
C GLY A 447 17.96 -8.30 22.58
N CYS A 448 17.49 -7.78 23.72
CA CYS A 448 17.52 -6.36 24.07
C CYS A 448 18.62 -6.11 25.12
N GLY A 449 19.10 -4.86 25.23
CA GLY A 449 20.10 -4.49 26.24
C GLY A 449 21.03 -3.36 25.80
N MET A 450 22.20 -3.24 26.43
CA MET A 450 23.14 -2.12 26.25
C MET A 450 23.66 -1.90 24.82
N GLN A 451 23.52 -2.85 23.92
CA GLN A 451 23.88 -2.70 22.51
C GLN A 451 22.71 -2.07 21.76
N LYS A 452 22.79 -0.76 21.52
CA LYS A 452 21.84 -0.08 20.63
C LYS A 452 22.10 -0.52 19.18
N GLY A 453 21.02 -0.86 18.46
CA GLY A 453 21.06 -1.09 17.01
C GLY A 453 21.41 0.20 16.25
N ALA A 454 21.75 0.09 14.97
CA ALA A 454 21.83 1.25 14.10
C ALA A 454 20.45 1.88 13.97
N SER A 455 20.35 3.21 13.98
CA SER A 455 19.10 3.90 13.73
C SER A 455 18.62 3.56 12.32
N GLU A 456 17.44 2.97 12.22
CA GLU A 456 16.77 2.69 10.96
C GLU A 456 15.61 3.66 10.81
N TYR A 457 15.24 3.96 9.57
CA TYR A 457 14.08 4.80 9.26
C TYR A 457 13.11 3.98 8.42
N TYR A 458 11.83 4.08 8.76
CA TYR A 458 10.74 3.54 7.96
C TYR A 458 9.82 4.69 7.57
N ARG A 459 9.72 4.98 6.27
CA ARG A 459 8.90 6.07 5.72
C ARG A 459 9.21 7.45 6.35
N GLY A 460 10.49 7.65 6.68
CA GLY A 460 10.96 8.90 7.31
C GLY A 460 10.76 8.97 8.82
N VAL A 461 10.23 7.93 9.46
CA VAL A 461 10.07 7.83 10.92
C VAL A 461 11.19 6.96 11.49
N PRO A 462 11.89 7.41 12.57
CA PRO A 462 12.91 6.58 13.22
C PRO A 462 12.26 5.30 13.79
N VAL A 463 12.88 4.15 13.53
CA VAL A 463 12.50 2.87 14.13
C VAL A 463 13.41 2.62 15.33
N GLU A 464 12.86 2.54 16.52
CA GLU A 464 13.58 2.11 17.71
C GLU A 464 13.71 0.58 17.66
N ILE A 465 14.89 0.08 17.27
CA ILE A 465 15.19 -1.35 17.28
C ILE A 465 15.56 -1.73 18.71
N ASN A 466 14.59 -2.20 19.46
CA ASN A 466 14.79 -2.67 20.84
C ASN A 466 15.28 -4.12 20.91
N LEU A 467 15.09 -4.91 19.83
CA LEU A 467 15.48 -6.31 19.74
C LEU A 467 16.48 -6.50 18.60
N LEU A 468 17.64 -7.07 18.90
CA LEU A 468 18.68 -7.41 17.92
C LEU A 468 18.73 -8.92 17.71
N PRO A 469 18.84 -9.39 16.44
CA PRO A 469 19.07 -10.81 16.15
C PRO A 469 20.38 -11.27 16.78
N LYS A 470 20.31 -12.33 17.57
CA LYS A 470 21.43 -13.00 18.21
C LYS A 470 21.28 -14.50 18.05
N ILE A 471 22.31 -15.24 18.36
CA ILE A 471 22.28 -16.68 18.52
C ILE A 471 22.56 -17.05 19.97
N LYS A 472 21.82 -18.03 20.45
CA LYS A 472 22.05 -18.74 21.70
C LYS A 472 22.74 -20.04 21.36
N VAL A 473 23.94 -20.24 21.84
CA VAL A 473 24.73 -21.46 21.68
C VAL A 473 24.74 -22.22 23.01
N GLU A 474 24.26 -23.44 23.01
CA GLU A 474 24.23 -24.32 24.17
C GLU A 474 25.28 -25.43 23.97
N ILE A 475 26.17 -25.60 24.95
CA ILE A 475 27.25 -26.55 24.95
C ILE A 475 27.15 -27.38 26.22
N VAL A 476 27.25 -28.70 26.09
CA VAL A 476 27.31 -29.60 27.26
C VAL A 476 28.71 -30.17 27.38
N VAL A 477 29.37 -29.92 28.49
CA VAL A 477 30.74 -30.34 28.77
C VAL A 477 30.81 -31.19 30.03
N SER A 478 31.64 -32.24 29.97
CA SER A 478 31.92 -33.11 31.10
C SER A 478 33.43 -33.29 31.34
N LYS A 479 34.22 -33.25 30.26
CA LYS A 479 35.66 -33.45 30.30
C LYS A 479 36.47 -32.13 30.17
N VAL A 480 35.89 -31.14 29.48
CA VAL A 480 36.49 -29.81 29.33
C VAL A 480 36.08 -28.97 30.53
N PRO A 481 37.01 -28.33 31.27
CA PRO A 481 36.70 -27.44 32.37
C PRO A 481 35.85 -26.27 31.90
N VAL A 482 34.78 -25.93 32.63
CA VAL A 482 33.91 -24.78 32.29
C VAL A 482 34.68 -23.47 32.14
N ALA A 483 35.72 -23.26 32.95
CA ALA A 483 36.56 -22.08 32.88
C ALA A 483 37.38 -21.97 31.56
N THR A 484 37.48 -23.07 30.79
CA THR A 484 38.18 -23.09 29.50
C THR A 484 37.24 -22.78 28.34
N VAL A 485 35.95 -23.03 28.52
CA VAL A 485 34.88 -22.74 27.57
C VAL A 485 34.48 -21.28 27.65
#